data_6e4a4707f041fa863fd81738c60b45ee
#
_entry.id   6e4a4707f041fa863fd81738c60b45ee
#
_cell.length_a   1.000
_cell.length_b   1.000
_cell.length_c   1.000
_cell.angle_alpha   90.00
_cell.angle_beta   90.00
_cell.angle_gamma   90.00
#
_symmetry.space_group_name_H-M   'P 1'
#
loop_
_entity.id
_entity.type
_entity.pdbx_description
1 polymer ?
#
loop_
_entity_poly.entity_id
_entity_poly.type
_entity_poly.pdbx_seq_one_letter_code
_entity_poly.pdbx_strand_id
1 'polypeptide(L)'
;LLQHSRLDLGLRTCGSLVFQIADAQDQISSRRPGKNRLGTGQIMDELIGRLASKAGIDSAVAEKTIGIVLGFLRNEGPSDKVQALIDQIPGAEVAIAASSSNGGFARLMGGGLMAVGTRLMALGLGMNEIQSVARELFRFGRDKIGADQMGEIISGTPGLSQFA
;
A
#
# COMPACT_ATOMS: atom_id res chain seq x y z
N LEU A 1 14.67 -72.15 -40.63
CA LEU A 1 13.52 -71.29 -40.75
C LEU A 1 13.59 -70.22 -39.66
N LEU A 2 14.20 -69.12 -40.05
CA LEU A 2 14.50 -67.97 -39.18
C LEU A 2 13.32 -66.97 -39.31
N GLN A 3 12.75 -66.58 -38.17
CA GLN A 3 11.88 -65.43 -38.06
C GLN A 3 12.64 -64.31 -37.42
N HIS A 4 12.83 -63.23 -38.16
CA HIS A 4 13.35 -61.96 -37.69
C HIS A 4 12.22 -61.18 -37.03
N SER A 5 12.31 -61.03 -35.72
CA SER A 5 11.53 -60.05 -34.98
C SER A 5 12.23 -58.68 -35.04
N ARG A 6 11.68 -57.76 -35.79
CA ARG A 6 12.08 -56.36 -35.77
C ARG A 6 11.56 -55.70 -34.51
N LEU A 7 12.50 -55.25 -33.70
CA LEU A 7 12.22 -54.32 -32.59
C LEU A 7 12.07 -52.93 -33.16
N ASP A 8 10.85 -52.49 -33.30
CA ASP A 8 10.49 -51.10 -33.61
C ASP A 8 10.43 -50.36 -32.29
N LEU A 9 11.56 -49.80 -31.85
CA LEU A 9 11.62 -48.94 -30.68
C LEU A 9 11.28 -47.53 -31.13
N GLY A 10 10.01 -47.18 -31.05
CA GLY A 10 9.43 -45.88 -31.43
C GLY A 10 10.04 -44.73 -30.63
N LEU A 11 10.79 -43.92 -31.32
CA LEU A 11 11.08 -42.54 -30.93
C LEU A 11 9.78 -41.68 -30.98
N ARG A 12 8.98 -41.77 -29.96
CA ARG A 12 7.72 -40.95 -29.87
C ARG A 12 7.51 -40.30 -28.53
N THR A 13 8.56 -39.98 -27.77
CA THR A 13 8.32 -39.38 -26.44
C THR A 13 9.11 -38.11 -26.19
N CYS A 14 9.73 -37.49 -27.17
CA CYS A 14 10.49 -36.24 -26.96
C CYS A 14 9.71 -34.95 -27.29
N GLY A 15 8.55 -35.07 -27.98
CA GLY A 15 7.75 -33.89 -28.40
C GLY A 15 6.70 -33.43 -27.37
N SER A 16 6.30 -34.34 -26.45
CA SER A 16 5.16 -34.02 -25.55
C SER A 16 5.58 -33.32 -24.26
N LEU A 17 6.84 -33.45 -23.85
CA LEU A 17 7.31 -32.81 -22.59
C LEU A 17 7.63 -31.34 -22.78
N VAL A 18 8.07 -30.92 -23.98
CA VAL A 18 8.41 -29.52 -24.24
C VAL A 18 7.16 -28.65 -24.36
N PHE A 19 6.04 -29.23 -24.81
CA PHE A 19 4.77 -28.50 -24.94
C PHE A 19 4.07 -28.29 -23.61
N GLN A 20 4.27 -29.16 -22.63
CA GLN A 20 3.70 -29.01 -21.28
C GLN A 20 4.44 -27.96 -20.42
N ILE A 21 5.71 -27.68 -20.72
CA ILE A 21 6.47 -26.65 -19.94
C ILE A 21 6.08 -25.26 -20.40
N ALA A 22 5.72 -25.07 -21.66
CA ALA A 22 5.26 -23.78 -22.19
C ALA A 22 3.87 -23.38 -21.62
N ASP A 23 2.97 -24.33 -21.40
CA ASP A 23 1.65 -24.10 -20.82
C ASP A 23 1.70 -23.75 -19.33
N ALA A 24 2.70 -24.29 -18.60
CA ALA A 24 2.87 -23.99 -17.18
C ALA A 24 3.41 -22.57 -16.93
N GLN A 25 4.17 -22.00 -17.86
CA GLN A 25 4.69 -20.63 -17.74
C GLN A 25 3.66 -19.55 -18.08
N ASP A 26 2.70 -19.85 -18.94
CA ASP A 26 1.62 -18.92 -19.30
C ASP A 26 0.60 -18.78 -18.15
N GLN A 27 0.41 -19.81 -17.34
CA GLN A 27 -0.47 -19.76 -16.17
C GLN A 27 0.13 -18.98 -14.98
N ILE A 28 1.45 -18.82 -14.91
CA ILE A 28 2.10 -18.03 -13.86
C ILE A 28 1.99 -16.54 -14.15
N SER A 29 1.94 -16.14 -15.42
CA SER A 29 1.82 -14.74 -15.84
C SER A 29 0.38 -14.19 -15.73
N SER A 30 -0.62 -15.08 -15.64
CA SER A 30 -2.05 -14.70 -15.51
C SER A 30 -2.54 -14.64 -14.07
N ARG A 31 -1.71 -14.90 -13.09
CA ARG A 31 -2.06 -14.61 -11.69
C ARG A 31 -1.97 -13.11 -11.47
N ARG A 32 -2.99 -12.40 -11.95
CA ARG A 32 -3.35 -11.09 -11.41
C ARG A 32 -3.46 -11.24 -9.90
N PRO A 33 -2.72 -10.46 -9.10
CA PRO A 33 -2.81 -10.57 -7.66
C PRO A 33 -4.25 -10.31 -7.22
N GLY A 34 -4.91 -11.38 -6.83
CA GLY A 34 -5.97 -11.53 -5.87
C GLY A 34 -7.11 -10.53 -5.84
N LYS A 35 -8.10 -10.74 -6.70
CA LYS A 35 -9.48 -10.42 -6.33
C LYS A 35 -10.04 -11.50 -5.40
N ASN A 36 -9.58 -11.61 -4.18
CA ASN A 36 -10.32 -12.32 -3.12
C ASN A 36 -9.53 -12.27 -1.81
N ARG A 37 -9.58 -11.14 -1.15
CA ARG A 37 -9.57 -11.09 0.31
C ARG A 37 -10.74 -10.25 0.74
N LEU A 38 -11.69 -10.94 1.34
CA LEU A 38 -12.92 -10.45 1.92
C LEU A 38 -12.76 -9.08 2.60
N GLY A 39 -13.40 -8.05 2.05
CA GLY A 39 -13.88 -6.85 2.71
C GLY A 39 -12.93 -5.92 3.47
N THR A 40 -11.92 -6.45 4.13
CA THR A 40 -11.09 -5.69 5.07
C THR A 40 -9.83 -5.07 4.45
N GLY A 41 -9.30 -5.64 3.36
CA GLY A 41 -8.11 -5.13 2.68
C GLY A 41 -8.42 -4.15 1.55
N GLN A 42 -9.63 -4.17 1.02
CA GLN A 42 -9.99 -3.40 -0.19
C GLN A 42 -9.87 -1.89 -0.01
N ILE A 43 -10.22 -1.36 1.16
CA ILE A 43 -10.17 0.08 1.44
C ILE A 43 -8.71 0.56 1.53
N MET A 44 -7.85 -0.20 2.20
CA MET A 44 -6.43 0.12 2.27
C MET A 44 -5.78 -0.02 0.88
N ASP A 45 -6.07 -1.08 0.14
CA ASP A 45 -5.57 -1.30 -1.22
C ASP A 45 -6.05 -0.19 -2.18
N GLU A 46 -7.30 0.27 -2.03
CA GLU A 46 -7.84 1.40 -2.77
C GLU A 46 -7.07 2.70 -2.47
N LEU A 47 -6.83 2.98 -1.19
CA LEU A 47 -6.08 4.16 -0.76
C LEU A 47 -4.63 4.10 -1.26
N ILE A 48 -3.95 2.95 -1.11
CA ILE A 48 -2.60 2.72 -1.64
C ILE A 48 -2.57 2.95 -3.16
N GLY A 49 -3.52 2.37 -3.90
CA GLY A 49 -3.62 2.53 -5.35
C GLY A 49 -3.87 3.97 -5.79
N ARG A 50 -4.70 4.71 -5.08
CA ARG A 50 -4.94 6.14 -5.31
C ARG A 50 -3.68 6.96 -5.09
N LEU A 51 -2.98 6.74 -3.97
CA LEU A 51 -1.73 7.45 -3.65
C LEU A 51 -0.62 7.11 -4.65
N ALA A 52 -0.44 5.84 -4.99
CA ALA A 52 0.53 5.41 -5.98
C ALA A 52 0.30 6.09 -7.34
N SER A 53 -0.96 6.13 -7.79
CA SER A 53 -1.31 6.73 -9.08
C SER A 53 -1.24 8.26 -9.09
N LYS A 54 -1.64 8.92 -8.00
CA LYS A 54 -1.73 10.39 -7.93
C LYS A 54 -0.42 11.06 -7.56
N ALA A 55 0.36 10.44 -6.69
CA ALA A 55 1.67 10.92 -6.29
C ALA A 55 2.81 10.34 -7.14
N GLY A 56 2.56 9.32 -7.97
CA GLY A 56 3.58 8.67 -8.79
C GLY A 56 4.61 7.88 -7.98
N ILE A 57 4.18 7.28 -6.87
CA ILE A 57 5.03 6.53 -5.94
C ILE A 57 4.69 5.04 -5.96
N ASP A 58 5.63 4.21 -5.53
CA ASP A 58 5.40 2.77 -5.42
C ASP A 58 4.38 2.43 -4.32
N SER A 59 3.64 1.35 -4.50
CA SER A 59 2.63 0.88 -3.53
C SER A 59 3.22 0.63 -2.14
N ALA A 60 4.44 0.08 -2.06
CA ALA A 60 5.13 -0.13 -0.79
C ALA A 60 5.52 1.19 -0.10
N VAL A 61 5.86 2.22 -0.88
CA VAL A 61 6.12 3.57 -0.37
C VAL A 61 4.81 4.23 0.07
N ALA A 62 3.73 4.07 -0.71
CA ALA A 62 2.41 4.58 -0.37
C ALA A 62 1.90 4.00 0.96
N GLU A 63 2.02 2.68 1.18
CA GLU A 63 1.63 2.03 2.44
C GLU A 63 2.39 2.59 3.64
N LYS A 64 3.71 2.72 3.54
CA LYS A 64 4.55 3.33 4.60
C LYS A 64 4.16 4.78 4.86
N THR A 65 3.89 5.52 3.80
CA THR A 65 3.46 6.92 3.86
C THR A 65 2.14 7.07 4.61
N ILE A 66 1.15 6.22 4.30
CA ILE A 66 -0.13 6.17 5.02
C ILE A 66 0.12 5.92 6.51
N GLY A 67 0.93 4.92 6.86
CA GLY A 67 1.26 4.61 8.24
C GLY A 67 1.93 5.76 8.99
N ILE A 68 2.85 6.48 8.35
CA ILE A 68 3.52 7.65 8.93
C ILE A 68 2.53 8.79 9.16
N VAL A 69 1.70 9.13 8.17
CA VAL A 69 0.73 10.24 8.27
C VAL A 69 -0.37 9.93 9.27
N LEU A 70 -0.96 8.74 9.25
CA LEU A 70 -1.98 8.34 10.23
C LEU A 70 -1.40 8.25 11.64
N GLY A 71 -0.17 7.76 11.80
CA GLY A 71 0.54 7.75 13.08
C GLY A 71 0.79 9.16 13.62
N PHE A 72 1.10 10.12 12.75
CA PHE A 72 1.22 11.53 13.12
C PHE A 72 -0.13 12.11 13.57
N LEU A 73 -1.18 11.90 12.79
CA LEU A 73 -2.54 12.35 13.13
C LEU A 73 -3.00 11.80 14.48
N ARG A 74 -2.68 10.55 14.77
CA ARG A 74 -3.01 9.90 16.06
C ARG A 74 -2.31 10.55 17.26
N ASN A 75 -1.09 11.06 17.05
CA ASN A 75 -0.31 11.68 18.11
C ASN A 75 -0.61 13.16 18.34
N GLU A 76 -0.91 13.90 17.27
CA GLU A 76 -1.02 15.36 17.26
C GLU A 76 -2.44 15.86 17.01
N GLY A 77 -3.31 15.02 16.46
CA GLY A 77 -4.69 15.37 16.12
C GLY A 77 -5.70 15.07 17.25
N PRO A 78 -6.96 15.47 17.04
CA PRO A 78 -8.04 15.14 17.97
C PRO A 78 -8.30 13.63 17.97
N SER A 79 -7.97 12.96 19.07
CA SER A 79 -7.93 11.49 19.19
C SER A 79 -9.23 10.81 18.75
N ASP A 80 -10.38 11.34 19.15
CA ASP A 80 -11.69 10.74 18.84
C ASP A 80 -11.99 10.75 17.35
N LYS A 81 -11.69 11.86 16.67
CA LYS A 81 -11.91 12.02 15.23
C LYS A 81 -10.91 11.22 14.40
N VAL A 82 -9.66 11.22 14.85
CA VAL A 82 -8.60 10.43 14.19
C VAL A 82 -8.87 8.94 14.37
N GLN A 83 -9.32 8.49 15.54
CA GLN A 83 -9.70 7.10 15.74
C GLN A 83 -10.87 6.70 14.81
N ALA A 84 -11.90 7.55 14.69
CA ALA A 84 -12.99 7.31 13.76
C ALA A 84 -12.51 7.16 12.30
N LEU A 85 -11.50 7.93 11.88
CA LEU A 85 -10.88 7.80 10.56
C LEU A 85 -10.12 6.46 10.43
N ILE A 86 -9.33 6.09 11.42
CA ILE A 86 -8.55 4.84 11.44
C ILE A 86 -9.48 3.63 11.37
N ASP A 87 -10.60 3.65 12.09
CA ASP A 87 -11.60 2.58 12.11
C ASP A 87 -12.26 2.36 10.73
N GLN A 88 -12.32 3.40 9.91
CA GLN A 88 -12.82 3.31 8.53
C GLN A 88 -11.80 2.75 7.53
N ILE A 89 -10.54 2.59 7.95
CA ILE A 89 -9.45 2.10 7.11
C ILE A 89 -8.89 0.80 7.70
N PRO A 90 -9.50 -0.35 7.41
CA PRO A 90 -9.00 -1.64 7.88
C PRO A 90 -7.57 -1.88 7.41
N GLY A 91 -6.67 -2.20 8.35
CA GLY A 91 -5.23 -2.32 8.09
C GLY A 91 -4.42 -1.07 8.45
N ALA A 92 -5.06 0.07 8.71
CA ALA A 92 -4.38 1.29 9.13
C ALA A 92 -3.55 1.11 10.41
N GLU A 93 -4.08 0.37 11.40
CA GLU A 93 -3.36 0.07 12.64
C GLU A 93 -2.05 -0.70 12.38
N VAL A 94 -2.07 -1.66 11.46
CA VAL A 94 -0.88 -2.43 11.07
C VAL A 94 0.14 -1.52 10.39
N ALA A 95 -0.32 -0.65 9.47
CA ALA A 95 0.56 0.32 8.80
C ALA A 95 1.17 1.33 9.77
N ILE A 96 0.39 1.81 10.75
CA ILE A 96 0.87 2.69 11.82
C ILE A 96 1.92 1.98 12.67
N ALA A 97 1.65 0.74 13.10
CA ALA A 97 2.58 -0.05 13.90
C ALA A 97 3.89 -0.31 13.14
N ALA A 98 3.81 -0.69 11.86
CA ALA A 98 4.98 -0.91 11.00
C ALA A 98 5.81 0.37 10.80
N SER A 99 5.15 1.53 10.68
CA SER A 99 5.83 2.82 10.55
C SER A 99 6.44 3.30 11.88
N SER A 100 5.86 2.90 13.00
CA SER A 100 6.31 3.28 14.35
C SER A 100 7.55 2.49 14.79
N SER A 101 7.72 1.26 14.34
CA SER A 101 8.87 0.40 14.68
C SER A 101 10.21 0.96 14.21
N ASN A 102 10.21 1.74 13.14
CA ASN A 102 11.39 2.44 12.61
C ASN A 102 11.60 3.84 13.24
N GLY A 103 10.82 4.21 14.26
CA GLY A 103 10.70 5.59 14.74
C GLY A 103 11.25 5.89 16.12
N GLY A 104 12.11 5.03 16.69
CA GLY A 104 12.76 5.33 17.97
C GLY A 104 13.50 6.68 17.98
N PHE A 105 14.07 7.07 16.87
CA PHE A 105 14.77 8.34 16.70
C PHE A 105 13.82 9.55 16.54
N ALA A 106 12.64 9.35 15.98
CA ALA A 106 11.67 10.44 15.76
C ALA A 106 11.02 10.95 17.05
N ARG A 107 10.95 10.12 18.10
CA ARG A 107 10.52 10.55 19.43
C ARG A 107 11.53 11.48 20.09
N LEU A 108 12.82 11.35 19.75
CA LEU A 108 13.90 12.18 20.31
C LEU A 108 14.02 13.55 19.63
N MET A 109 13.56 13.66 18.35
CA MET A 109 13.70 14.87 17.53
C MET A 109 12.47 15.79 17.58
N GLY A 110 11.57 15.61 18.55
CA GLY A 110 10.34 16.40 18.62
C GLY A 110 9.36 16.00 17.53
N GLY A 111 8.20 15.44 17.90
CA GLY A 111 7.10 15.14 16.99
C GLY A 111 6.69 16.37 16.19
N GLY A 112 5.71 16.21 15.32
CA GLY A 112 5.17 17.29 14.54
C GLY A 112 5.40 17.13 13.05
N LEU A 113 4.84 18.05 12.30
CA LEU A 113 4.81 18.02 10.84
C LEU A 113 6.20 17.95 10.18
N MET A 114 7.19 18.60 10.80
CA MET A 114 8.58 18.59 10.27
C MET A 114 9.19 17.18 10.32
N ALA A 115 8.93 16.43 11.40
CA ALA A 115 9.40 15.05 11.50
C ALA A 115 8.74 14.14 10.46
N VAL A 116 7.44 14.35 10.19
CA VAL A 116 6.73 13.65 9.10
C VAL A 116 7.37 13.98 7.76
N GLY A 117 7.56 15.24 7.44
CA GLY A 117 8.20 15.68 6.19
C GLY A 117 9.56 15.03 5.98
N THR A 118 10.42 15.06 7.00
CA THR A 118 11.76 14.42 6.96
C THR A 118 11.66 12.91 6.70
N ARG A 119 10.70 12.22 7.33
CA ARG A 119 10.49 10.78 7.12
C ARG A 119 10.00 10.48 5.72
N LEU A 120 9.11 11.29 5.18
CA LEU A 120 8.60 11.13 3.81
C LEU A 120 9.70 11.39 2.78
N MET A 121 10.54 12.39 3.01
CA MET A 121 11.73 12.64 2.17
C MET A 121 12.73 11.48 2.24
N ALA A 122 12.90 10.85 3.40
CA ALA A 122 13.75 9.66 3.55
C ALA A 122 13.21 8.43 2.80
N LEU A 123 11.91 8.39 2.50
CA LEU A 123 11.30 7.39 1.62
C LEU A 123 11.45 7.74 0.13
N GLY A 124 12.08 8.86 -0.19
CA GLY A 124 12.30 9.31 -1.57
C GLY A 124 11.19 10.21 -2.12
N LEU A 125 10.26 10.67 -1.28
CA LEU A 125 9.22 11.60 -1.72
C LEU A 125 9.78 13.03 -1.81
N GLY A 126 9.56 13.68 -2.94
CA GLY A 126 9.78 15.11 -3.09
C GLY A 126 8.61 15.94 -2.52
N MET A 127 8.78 17.25 -2.49
CA MET A 127 7.77 18.16 -1.92
C MET A 127 6.43 18.08 -2.67
N ASN A 128 6.45 17.87 -3.98
CA ASN A 128 5.24 17.74 -4.81
C ASN A 128 4.48 16.45 -4.51
N GLU A 129 5.21 15.34 -4.33
CA GLU A 129 4.63 14.05 -3.97
C GLU A 129 4.01 14.11 -2.58
N ILE A 130 4.67 14.74 -1.62
CA ILE A 130 4.16 14.95 -0.25
C ILE A 130 2.85 15.75 -0.27
N GLN A 131 2.77 16.83 -1.05
CA GLN A 131 1.54 17.61 -1.21
C GLN A 131 0.43 16.80 -1.87
N SER A 132 0.75 16.02 -2.91
CA SER A 132 -0.21 15.16 -3.60
C SER A 132 -0.75 14.08 -2.68
N VAL A 133 0.12 13.45 -1.89
CA VAL A 133 -0.26 12.48 -0.85
C VAL A 133 -1.19 13.11 0.18
N ALA A 134 -0.85 14.28 0.72
CA ALA A 134 -1.66 14.96 1.73
C ALA A 134 -3.07 15.28 1.19
N ARG A 135 -3.15 15.84 -0.01
CA ARG A 135 -4.43 16.16 -0.66
C ARG A 135 -5.30 14.93 -0.88
N GLU A 136 -4.71 13.86 -1.40
CA GLU A 136 -5.46 12.64 -1.70
C GLU A 136 -5.90 11.92 -0.41
N LEU A 137 -5.05 11.90 0.62
CA LEU A 137 -5.38 11.32 1.91
C LEU A 137 -6.53 12.10 2.60
N PHE A 138 -6.49 13.44 2.55
CA PHE A 138 -7.56 14.28 3.10
C PHE A 138 -8.86 14.14 2.31
N ARG A 139 -8.77 14.01 0.99
CA ARG A 139 -9.94 13.74 0.14
C ARG A 139 -10.56 12.39 0.49
N PHE A 140 -9.75 11.37 0.61
CA PHE A 140 -10.19 10.04 1.00
C PHE A 140 -10.82 10.05 2.42
N GLY A 141 -10.21 10.75 3.37
CA GLY A 141 -10.77 10.94 4.71
C GLY A 141 -12.15 11.60 4.67
N ARG A 142 -12.33 12.65 3.88
CA ARG A 142 -13.65 13.29 3.68
C ARG A 142 -14.68 12.33 3.10
N ASP A 143 -14.28 11.47 2.19
CA ASP A 143 -15.17 10.47 1.60
C ASP A 143 -15.62 9.41 2.64
N LYS A 144 -14.78 9.13 3.65
CA LYS A 144 -15.04 8.08 4.67
C LYS A 144 -15.73 8.59 5.93
N ILE A 145 -15.32 9.72 6.47
CA ILE A 145 -15.84 10.26 7.74
C ILE A 145 -16.62 11.58 7.59
N GLY A 146 -16.68 12.12 6.38
CA GLY A 146 -17.35 13.39 6.10
C GLY A 146 -16.42 14.61 6.19
N ALA A 147 -16.85 15.69 5.53
CA ALA A 147 -16.08 16.92 5.42
C ALA A 147 -15.88 17.62 6.77
N ASP A 148 -16.91 17.62 7.61
CA ASP A 148 -16.90 18.30 8.91
C ASP A 148 -15.87 17.66 9.85
N GLN A 149 -15.91 16.32 10.00
CA GLN A 149 -14.98 15.60 10.86
C GLN A 149 -13.53 15.70 10.35
N MET A 150 -13.35 15.64 9.03
CA MET A 150 -12.03 15.82 8.45
C MET A 150 -11.51 17.24 8.64
N GLY A 151 -12.38 18.25 8.54
CA GLY A 151 -12.07 19.65 8.85
C GLY A 151 -11.62 19.85 10.29
N GLU A 152 -12.29 19.19 11.25
CA GLU A 152 -11.89 19.21 12.66
C GLU A 152 -10.50 18.56 12.88
N ILE A 153 -10.19 17.46 12.20
CA ILE A 153 -8.86 16.83 12.26
C ILE A 153 -7.79 17.80 11.73
N ILE A 154 -8.03 18.44 10.60
CA ILE A 154 -7.07 19.35 9.97
C ILE A 154 -6.85 20.59 10.86
N SER A 155 -7.92 21.19 11.37
CA SER A 155 -7.84 22.38 12.23
C SER A 155 -7.27 22.09 13.61
N GLY A 156 -7.55 20.89 14.15
CA GLY A 156 -7.06 20.44 15.45
C GLY A 156 -5.62 19.92 15.43
N THR A 157 -5.03 19.71 14.22
CA THR A 157 -3.66 19.21 14.10
C THR A 157 -2.70 20.34 13.72
N PRO A 158 -1.68 20.67 14.54
CA PRO A 158 -0.75 21.76 14.27
C PRO A 158 -0.05 21.60 12.91
N GLY A 159 -0.09 22.66 12.09
CA GLY A 159 0.59 22.73 10.81
C GLY A 159 -0.15 22.13 9.61
N LEU A 160 -1.25 21.39 9.81
CA LEU A 160 -2.02 20.83 8.69
C LEU A 160 -2.92 21.85 7.98
N SER A 161 -3.27 22.94 8.62
CA SER A 161 -4.12 23.99 8.05
C SER A 161 -3.58 24.59 6.74
N GLN A 162 -2.28 24.49 6.50
CA GLN A 162 -1.65 24.94 5.26
C GLN A 162 -1.85 23.99 4.06
N PHE A 163 -2.37 22.78 4.30
CA PHE A 163 -2.67 21.78 3.26
C PHE A 163 -4.17 21.57 3.01
N ALA A 164 -5.03 22.34 3.70
CA ALA A 164 -6.49 22.26 3.62
C ALA A 164 -7.04 22.91 2.35
#